data_0ab0a72a4ac16826e52c5309cd1deabe
#
_entry.id   0ab0a72a4ac16826e52c5309cd1deabe
#
_cell.length_a   1.000
_cell.length_b   1.000
_cell.length_c   1.000
_cell.angle_alpha   90.00
_cell.angle_beta   90.00
_cell.angle_gamma   90.00
#
_symmetry.space_group_name_H-M   'P 1'
#
loop_
_entity.id
_entity.type
_entity.pdbx_description
1 polymer ?
#
loop_
_entity_poly.entity_id
_entity_poly.type
_entity_poly.pdbx_seq_one_letter_code
_entity_poly.pdbx_strand_id
1 'polypeptide(L)'
;MVLSLALLLITACAVNYPTPLASLKINTMVTLPDELAETSGLFCEEEGMVSLNDSGNTPLIFHVNYQGEVTKRTRLALTNKDWEAITADPDFYYIADVGNNKGKREQVEIHKVNRRNVNDIKTITLKYAGNNADSNIPYAHDFDSEAMVKLDNKLLLFSKSWRTGITHIYDVNEAEPLQTLSPFASIEGLPGVVTGVDFDELQQRFVITGYKSDPFGNFATFLAQVSKAFL
;
A
#
# COMPACT_ATOMS: atom_id res chain seq x y z
N MET A 1 8.82 43.25 55.42
CA MET A 1 8.09 43.24 54.14
C MET A 1 8.98 42.51 53.12
N VAL A 2 8.73 41.25 52.91
CA VAL A 2 9.52 40.40 51.93
C VAL A 2 8.67 40.27 50.68
N LEU A 3 9.18 40.80 49.58
CA LEU A 3 8.52 40.73 48.27
C LEU A 3 8.95 39.41 47.61
N SER A 4 8.03 38.45 47.53
CA SER A 4 8.24 37.19 46.74
C SER A 4 8.00 37.46 45.26
N LEU A 5 9.06 37.36 44.48
CA LEU A 5 9.01 37.42 43.02
C LEU A 5 8.66 36.04 42.48
N ALA A 6 7.44 35.85 41.99
CA ALA A 6 7.03 34.63 41.34
C ALA A 6 7.53 34.64 39.88
N LEU A 7 8.47 33.73 39.58
CA LEU A 7 9.01 33.52 38.23
C LEU A 7 8.03 32.62 37.44
N LEU A 8 7.29 33.21 36.48
CA LEU A 8 6.43 32.44 35.56
C LEU A 8 7.30 31.81 34.48
N LEU A 9 7.52 30.51 34.55
CA LEU A 9 8.12 29.76 33.45
C LEU A 9 7.07 29.54 32.35
N ILE A 10 7.18 30.30 31.27
CA ILE A 10 6.42 30.06 30.04
C ILE A 10 7.15 28.95 29.27
N THR A 11 6.63 27.74 29.34
CA THR A 11 7.05 26.65 28.43
C THR A 11 6.45 26.96 27.06
N ALA A 12 7.26 27.50 26.17
CA ALA A 12 6.91 27.60 24.76
C ALA A 12 6.82 26.19 24.18
N CYS A 13 5.62 25.70 23.88
CA CYS A 13 5.46 24.56 23.00
C CYS A 13 6.01 24.96 21.61
N ALA A 14 7.18 24.41 21.27
CA ALA A 14 7.69 24.49 19.91
C ALA A 14 6.71 23.77 18.98
N VAL A 15 5.92 24.52 18.22
CA VAL A 15 5.13 23.98 17.13
C VAL A 15 6.14 23.63 16.04
N ASN A 16 6.44 22.34 15.92
CA ASN A 16 7.20 21.85 14.76
C ASN A 16 6.33 22.03 13.52
N TYR A 17 6.58 23.10 12.77
CA TYR A 17 6.05 23.20 11.42
C TYR A 17 6.68 22.08 10.59
N PRO A 18 5.88 21.29 9.85
CA PRO A 18 6.46 20.30 8.95
C PRO A 18 7.40 21.02 7.98
N THR A 19 8.65 20.54 7.89
CA THR A 19 9.59 21.02 6.88
C THR A 19 8.91 20.89 5.52
N PRO A 20 8.91 21.94 4.67
CA PRO A 20 8.37 21.83 3.33
C PRO A 20 9.02 20.62 2.65
N LEU A 21 8.22 19.74 2.09
CA LEU A 21 8.70 18.64 1.25
C LEU A 21 9.64 19.24 0.20
N ALA A 22 10.87 18.73 0.11
CA ALA A 22 11.75 19.05 -0.98
C ALA A 22 10.97 18.84 -2.28
N SER A 23 10.98 19.83 -3.18
CA SER A 23 10.20 19.75 -4.42
C SER A 23 10.59 18.47 -5.17
N LEU A 24 9.64 17.60 -5.42
CA LEU A 24 9.82 16.41 -6.25
C LEU A 24 10.23 16.86 -7.64
N LYS A 25 11.36 16.35 -8.12
CA LYS A 25 11.81 16.54 -9.49
C LYS A 25 11.54 15.25 -10.27
N ILE A 26 10.68 15.33 -11.26
CA ILE A 26 10.52 14.24 -12.23
C ILE A 26 11.72 14.26 -13.15
N ASN A 27 12.56 13.23 -13.07
CA ASN A 27 13.75 13.11 -13.92
C ASN A 27 13.45 12.42 -15.24
N THR A 28 12.49 11.47 -15.23
CA THR A 28 12.13 10.68 -16.40
C THR A 28 10.64 10.36 -16.34
N MET A 29 10.00 10.34 -17.50
CA MET A 29 8.62 9.88 -17.67
C MET A 29 8.57 9.00 -18.91
N VAL A 30 8.01 7.80 -18.77
CA VAL A 30 7.80 6.85 -19.86
C VAL A 30 6.34 6.45 -19.91
N THR A 31 5.84 6.19 -21.11
CA THR A 31 4.49 5.64 -21.31
C THR A 31 4.58 4.14 -21.33
N LEU A 32 3.77 3.49 -20.51
CA LEU A 32 3.64 2.03 -20.52
C LEU A 32 2.76 1.60 -21.70
N PRO A 33 2.96 0.37 -22.23
CA PRO A 33 2.11 -0.15 -23.31
C PRO A 33 0.68 -0.44 -22.83
N ASP A 34 -0.27 -0.49 -23.76
CA ASP A 34 -1.71 -0.66 -23.48
C ASP A 34 -2.04 -1.90 -22.65
N GLU A 35 -1.23 -2.95 -22.74
CA GLU A 35 -1.40 -4.16 -21.92
C GLU A 35 -1.19 -3.94 -20.41
N LEU A 36 -0.65 -2.80 -20.01
CA LEU A 36 -0.46 -2.33 -18.64
C LEU A 36 -1.36 -1.12 -18.31
N ALA A 37 -2.41 -0.88 -19.09
CA ALA A 37 -3.31 0.26 -18.89
C ALA A 37 -4.03 0.24 -17.52
N GLU A 38 -4.20 -0.95 -16.95
CA GLU A 38 -4.84 -1.15 -15.65
C GLU A 38 -3.84 -1.60 -14.57
N THR A 39 -2.59 -1.11 -14.65
CA THR A 39 -1.58 -1.45 -13.64
C THR A 39 -2.01 -0.98 -12.25
N SER A 40 -2.08 -1.92 -11.29
CA SER A 40 -2.48 -1.68 -9.90
C SER A 40 -1.33 -1.84 -8.91
N GLY A 41 -0.29 -2.60 -9.26
CA GLY A 41 0.87 -2.83 -8.40
C GLY A 41 2.19 -2.68 -9.14
N LEU A 42 3.21 -2.15 -8.44
CA LEU A 42 4.54 -1.95 -8.99
C LEU A 42 5.59 -2.21 -7.91
N PHE A 43 6.62 -2.98 -8.26
CA PHE A 43 7.80 -3.21 -7.44
C PHE A 43 9.06 -2.94 -8.27
N CYS A 44 9.96 -2.10 -7.76
CA CYS A 44 11.22 -1.75 -8.45
C CYS A 44 12.27 -2.84 -8.22
N GLU A 45 12.97 -3.21 -9.29
CA GLU A 45 14.15 -4.09 -9.30
C GLU A 45 15.36 -3.31 -9.83
N GLU A 46 16.56 -3.90 -9.75
CA GLU A 46 17.81 -3.23 -10.15
C GLU A 46 17.77 -2.80 -11.64
N GLU A 47 17.24 -3.65 -12.52
CA GLU A 47 17.24 -3.41 -13.97
C GLU A 47 15.88 -3.02 -14.54
N GLY A 48 14.88 -2.72 -13.69
CA GLY A 48 13.53 -2.40 -14.14
C GLY A 48 12.51 -2.50 -13.03
N MET A 49 11.33 -2.92 -13.38
CA MET A 49 10.21 -3.05 -12.45
C MET A 49 9.37 -4.28 -12.77
N VAL A 50 8.66 -4.76 -11.76
CA VAL A 50 7.65 -5.80 -11.88
C VAL A 50 6.30 -5.17 -11.64
N SER A 51 5.33 -5.49 -12.49
CA SER A 51 3.97 -4.93 -12.38
C SER A 51 2.92 -6.02 -12.59
N LEU A 52 1.70 -5.71 -12.20
CA LEU A 52 0.51 -6.50 -12.42
C LEU A 52 -0.67 -5.59 -12.73
N ASN A 53 -1.72 -6.14 -13.32
CA ASN A 53 -2.96 -5.43 -13.57
C ASN A 53 -4.03 -5.78 -12.54
N ASP A 54 -4.97 -4.86 -12.38
CA ASP A 54 -6.16 -4.93 -11.56
C ASP A 54 -7.11 -6.08 -11.97
N SER A 55 -8.24 -6.16 -11.31
CA SER A 55 -9.30 -7.16 -11.45
C SER A 55 -9.76 -7.37 -12.89
N GLY A 56 -10.20 -8.60 -13.20
CA GLY A 56 -10.69 -8.96 -14.54
C GLY A 56 -9.62 -9.22 -15.58
N ASN A 57 -8.37 -8.92 -15.29
CA ASN A 57 -7.23 -9.17 -16.17
C ASN A 57 -6.67 -10.59 -16.03
N THR A 58 -5.96 -11.04 -17.06
CA THR A 58 -5.21 -12.29 -16.98
C THR A 58 -4.19 -12.22 -15.84
N PRO A 59 -4.02 -13.30 -15.02
CA PRO A 59 -3.09 -13.32 -13.91
C PRO A 59 -1.63 -13.39 -14.42
N LEU A 60 -1.09 -12.23 -14.77
CA LEU A 60 0.26 -12.05 -15.29
C LEU A 60 1.08 -11.16 -14.36
N ILE A 61 2.34 -11.54 -14.18
CA ILE A 61 3.40 -10.64 -13.73
C ILE A 61 4.12 -10.13 -14.98
N PHE A 62 4.24 -8.82 -15.12
CA PHE A 62 4.97 -8.15 -16.18
C PHE A 62 6.33 -7.68 -15.65
N HIS A 63 7.41 -8.02 -16.36
CA HIS A 63 8.71 -7.41 -16.14
C HIS A 63 8.88 -6.29 -17.18
N VAL A 64 9.19 -5.10 -16.69
CA VAL A 64 9.26 -3.87 -17.50
C VAL A 64 10.60 -3.21 -17.25
N ASN A 65 11.33 -2.87 -18.29
CA ASN A 65 12.58 -2.11 -18.14
C ASN A 65 12.28 -0.62 -17.84
N TYR A 66 13.30 0.15 -17.47
CA TYR A 66 13.16 1.58 -17.18
C TYR A 66 12.86 2.45 -18.41
N GLN A 67 12.85 1.88 -19.62
CA GLN A 67 12.36 2.50 -20.85
C GLN A 67 10.87 2.31 -21.06
N GLY A 68 10.20 1.52 -20.18
CA GLY A 68 8.75 1.23 -20.26
C GLY A 68 8.41 0.04 -21.14
N GLU A 69 9.40 -0.73 -21.60
CA GLU A 69 9.18 -1.89 -22.46
C GLU A 69 8.95 -3.15 -21.63
N VAL A 70 7.93 -3.94 -21.98
CA VAL A 70 7.67 -5.25 -21.35
C VAL A 70 8.67 -6.28 -21.89
N THR A 71 9.58 -6.69 -21.03
CA THR A 71 10.64 -7.65 -21.37
C THR A 71 10.23 -9.10 -21.16
N LYS A 72 9.31 -9.35 -20.22
CA LYS A 72 8.82 -10.70 -19.91
C LYS A 72 7.39 -10.65 -19.36
N ARG A 73 6.62 -11.67 -19.67
CA ARG A 73 5.28 -11.94 -19.11
C ARG A 73 5.29 -13.31 -18.46
N THR A 74 4.92 -13.38 -17.20
CA THR A 74 4.87 -14.61 -16.43
C THR A 74 3.44 -14.89 -16.02
N ARG A 75 2.82 -15.94 -16.60
CA ARG A 75 1.48 -16.37 -16.23
C ARG A 75 1.53 -17.21 -14.96
N LEU A 76 0.65 -16.87 -14.02
CA LEU A 76 0.48 -17.62 -12.79
C LEU A 76 -0.73 -18.55 -12.86
N ALA A 77 -0.66 -19.69 -12.17
CA ALA A 77 -1.79 -20.62 -11.98
C ALA A 77 -2.73 -20.12 -10.87
N LEU A 78 -3.17 -18.86 -11.00
CA LEU A 78 -4.05 -18.15 -10.07
C LEU A 78 -5.25 -17.57 -10.81
N THR A 79 -6.20 -17.06 -10.05
CA THR A 79 -7.25 -16.17 -10.54
C THR A 79 -6.98 -14.77 -10.03
N ASN A 80 -7.00 -13.77 -10.89
CA ASN A 80 -7.01 -12.37 -10.49
C ASN A 80 -8.46 -11.99 -10.15
N LYS A 81 -8.77 -11.94 -8.85
CA LYS A 81 -10.09 -11.47 -8.38
C LYS A 81 -10.09 -9.94 -8.26
N ASP A 82 -9.06 -9.41 -7.58
CA ASP A 82 -8.89 -7.97 -7.33
C ASP A 82 -7.46 -7.70 -6.86
N TRP A 83 -6.48 -7.85 -7.79
CA TRP A 83 -5.05 -7.67 -7.50
C TRP A 83 -4.72 -6.20 -7.39
N GLU A 84 -4.15 -5.77 -6.26
CA GLU A 84 -3.93 -4.37 -5.94
C GLU A 84 -2.47 -4.02 -5.69
N ALA A 85 -1.66 -4.96 -5.24
CA ALA A 85 -0.26 -4.67 -4.95
C ALA A 85 0.65 -5.85 -5.23
N ILE A 86 1.92 -5.55 -5.50
CA ILE A 86 3.02 -6.51 -5.56
C ILE A 86 4.21 -5.96 -4.79
N THR A 87 4.85 -6.82 -4.00
CA THR A 87 6.16 -6.57 -3.38
C THR A 87 6.99 -7.82 -3.45
N ALA A 88 8.27 -7.77 -3.12
CA ALA A 88 9.14 -8.93 -3.19
C ALA A 88 10.20 -8.94 -2.09
N ASP A 89 10.73 -10.13 -1.85
CA ASP A 89 12.03 -10.36 -1.25
C ASP A 89 12.94 -11.11 -2.26
N PRO A 90 14.17 -11.50 -1.91
CA PRO A 90 15.05 -12.19 -2.85
C PRO A 90 14.51 -13.52 -3.41
N ASP A 91 13.62 -14.19 -2.67
CA ASP A 91 13.14 -15.53 -3.02
C ASP A 91 11.69 -15.56 -3.50
N PHE A 92 10.84 -14.57 -3.13
CA PHE A 92 9.40 -14.59 -3.39
C PHE A 92 8.88 -13.24 -3.90
N TYR A 93 7.90 -13.31 -4.81
CA TYR A 93 6.92 -12.25 -5.01
C TYR A 93 5.74 -12.45 -4.08
N TYR A 94 5.19 -11.35 -3.59
CA TYR A 94 3.96 -11.31 -2.82
C TYR A 94 2.94 -10.50 -3.61
N ILE A 95 1.83 -11.13 -3.98
CA ILE A 95 0.74 -10.52 -4.76
C ILE A 95 -0.46 -10.39 -3.85
N ALA A 96 -0.95 -9.18 -3.68
CA ALA A 96 -2.08 -8.87 -2.85
C ALA A 96 -3.38 -8.87 -3.68
N ASP A 97 -4.16 -9.94 -3.55
CA ASP A 97 -5.54 -10.06 -4.06
C ASP A 97 -6.48 -9.59 -2.95
N VAL A 98 -6.47 -8.28 -2.70
CA VAL A 98 -7.05 -7.69 -1.48
C VAL A 98 -8.07 -6.59 -1.73
N GLY A 99 -8.30 -6.21 -2.99
CA GLY A 99 -9.29 -5.21 -3.35
C GLY A 99 -10.69 -5.63 -2.88
N ASN A 100 -11.41 -4.68 -2.30
CA ASN A 100 -12.73 -4.91 -1.73
C ASN A 100 -13.58 -3.62 -1.72
N ASN A 101 -13.48 -2.80 -2.74
CA ASN A 101 -14.17 -1.52 -2.89
C ASN A 101 -15.68 -1.58 -2.55
N LYS A 102 -16.31 -2.72 -2.86
CA LYS A 102 -17.73 -2.95 -2.59
C LYS A 102 -18.01 -3.44 -1.15
N GLY A 103 -16.96 -3.79 -0.40
CA GLY A 103 -17.09 -4.33 0.96
C GLY A 103 -17.73 -5.71 1.05
N LYS A 104 -17.79 -6.48 -0.05
CA LYS A 104 -18.51 -7.76 -0.12
C LYS A 104 -17.63 -8.99 0.03
N ARG A 105 -16.32 -8.80 0.13
CA ARG A 105 -15.38 -9.91 0.40
C ARG A 105 -15.21 -10.08 1.91
N GLU A 106 -15.59 -11.25 2.41
CA GLU A 106 -15.33 -11.65 3.81
C GLU A 106 -13.86 -12.02 4.02
N GLN A 107 -13.22 -12.48 2.94
CA GLN A 107 -11.84 -12.92 2.91
C GLN A 107 -11.15 -12.34 1.68
N VAL A 108 -9.90 -11.96 1.87
CA VAL A 108 -8.98 -11.54 0.80
C VAL A 108 -7.72 -12.41 0.87
N GLU A 109 -6.84 -12.34 -0.12
CA GLU A 109 -5.75 -13.29 -0.24
C GLU A 109 -4.42 -12.58 -0.55
N ILE A 110 -3.31 -13.11 -0.03
CA ILE A 110 -1.97 -12.80 -0.50
C ILE A 110 -1.36 -14.07 -1.06
N HIS A 111 -0.83 -14.00 -2.28
CA HIS A 111 -0.16 -15.12 -2.93
C HIS A 111 1.36 -14.93 -2.86
N LYS A 112 2.03 -15.84 -2.15
CA LYS A 112 3.48 -15.93 -2.06
C LYS A 112 3.97 -16.83 -3.18
N VAL A 113 4.64 -16.27 -4.18
CA VAL A 113 5.05 -16.93 -5.43
C VAL A 113 6.58 -17.06 -5.45
N ASN A 114 7.11 -18.27 -5.55
CA ASN A 114 8.54 -18.48 -5.62
C ASN A 114 9.11 -17.91 -6.94
N ARG A 115 10.10 -17.02 -6.86
CA ARG A 115 10.69 -16.32 -8.02
C ARG A 115 11.42 -17.24 -8.97
N ARG A 116 11.99 -18.36 -8.46
CA ARG A 116 12.71 -19.37 -9.25
C ARG A 116 11.77 -20.42 -9.84
N ASN A 117 10.63 -20.66 -9.20
CA ASN A 117 9.61 -21.62 -9.65
C ASN A 117 8.21 -21.03 -9.42
N VAL A 118 7.70 -20.31 -10.38
CA VAL A 118 6.40 -19.62 -10.30
C VAL A 118 5.18 -20.53 -10.17
N ASN A 119 5.36 -21.86 -10.25
CA ASN A 119 4.33 -22.84 -9.96
C ASN A 119 4.29 -23.21 -8.45
N ASP A 120 5.32 -22.85 -7.68
CA ASP A 120 5.34 -22.98 -6.22
C ASP A 120 4.71 -21.74 -5.61
N ILE A 121 3.40 -21.83 -5.36
CA ILE A 121 2.55 -20.76 -4.85
C ILE A 121 1.95 -21.19 -3.53
N LYS A 122 2.05 -20.31 -2.52
CA LYS A 122 1.35 -20.43 -1.25
C LYS A 122 0.36 -19.27 -1.11
N THR A 123 -0.85 -19.57 -0.69
CA THR A 123 -1.88 -18.56 -0.46
C THR A 123 -2.10 -18.38 1.03
N ILE A 124 -2.11 -17.12 1.46
CA ILE A 124 -2.45 -16.69 2.81
C ILE A 124 -3.82 -16.04 2.72
N THR A 125 -4.80 -16.59 3.44
CA THR A 125 -6.16 -16.07 3.50
C THR A 125 -6.31 -15.15 4.69
N LEU A 126 -6.86 -13.96 4.45
CA LEU A 126 -6.96 -12.89 5.42
C LEU A 126 -8.42 -12.52 5.65
N LYS A 127 -8.75 -12.23 6.91
CA LYS A 127 -10.00 -11.57 7.32
C LYS A 127 -9.66 -10.29 8.06
N TYR A 128 -10.42 -9.23 7.86
CA TYR A 128 -10.28 -8.03 8.68
C TYR A 128 -11.17 -8.15 9.91
N ALA A 129 -10.62 -7.91 11.10
CA ALA A 129 -11.40 -7.89 12.34
C ALA A 129 -12.50 -6.81 12.25
N GLY A 130 -13.73 -7.22 12.54
CA GLY A 130 -14.91 -6.33 12.46
C GLY A 130 -15.48 -6.16 11.05
N ASN A 131 -14.92 -6.78 10.02
CA ASN A 131 -15.53 -6.78 8.68
C ASN A 131 -16.85 -7.57 8.70
N ASN A 132 -17.88 -6.96 8.14
CA ASN A 132 -19.18 -7.61 7.92
C ASN A 132 -19.66 -7.29 6.49
N ALA A 133 -19.42 -8.23 5.58
CA ALA A 133 -19.70 -8.07 4.16
C ALA A 133 -21.18 -7.77 3.86
N ASP A 134 -22.12 -8.26 4.70
CA ASP A 134 -23.56 -8.04 4.51
C ASP A 134 -23.93 -6.58 4.79
N SER A 135 -23.32 -5.98 5.83
CA SER A 135 -23.64 -4.63 6.30
C SER A 135 -22.82 -3.52 5.67
N ASN A 136 -21.71 -3.84 5.01
CA ASN A 136 -20.85 -2.83 4.38
C ASN A 136 -21.57 -2.12 3.23
N ILE A 137 -21.38 -0.80 3.18
CA ILE A 137 -21.84 0.05 2.08
C ILE A 137 -20.66 0.22 1.11
N PRO A 138 -20.83 -0.01 -0.20
CA PRO A 138 -19.79 0.20 -1.19
C PRO A 138 -19.14 1.59 -1.10
N TYR A 139 -17.83 1.66 -1.14
CA TYR A 139 -17.03 2.90 -1.02
C TYR A 139 -17.30 3.72 0.26
N ALA A 140 -17.80 3.06 1.33
CA ALA A 140 -18.11 3.71 2.61
C ALA A 140 -17.79 2.80 3.81
N HIS A 141 -16.74 2.03 3.73
CA HIS A 141 -16.19 1.14 4.77
C HIS A 141 -14.66 1.26 4.80
N ASP A 142 -14.00 0.58 5.75
CA ASP A 142 -12.55 0.64 5.95
C ASP A 142 -11.87 -0.73 5.79
N PHE A 143 -12.51 -1.67 5.08
CA PHE A 143 -12.06 -3.05 4.88
C PHE A 143 -11.65 -3.32 3.43
N ASP A 144 -10.95 -2.36 2.84
CA ASP A 144 -10.33 -2.40 1.54
C ASP A 144 -8.83 -2.14 1.68
N SER A 145 -8.00 -2.70 0.81
CA SER A 145 -6.56 -2.48 0.83
C SER A 145 -6.01 -2.43 -0.59
N GLU A 146 -5.01 -1.57 -0.83
CA GLU A 146 -4.41 -1.38 -2.14
C GLU A 146 -2.88 -1.26 -2.12
N ALA A 147 -2.25 -1.39 -0.96
CA ALA A 147 -0.81 -1.26 -0.88
C ALA A 147 -0.19 -2.27 0.08
N MET A 148 0.99 -2.76 -0.28
CA MET A 148 1.73 -3.77 0.50
C MET A 148 3.23 -3.57 0.35
N VAL A 149 3.96 -3.71 1.46
CA VAL A 149 5.43 -3.60 1.49
C VAL A 149 6.02 -4.79 2.24
N LYS A 150 7.03 -5.41 1.66
CA LYS A 150 7.92 -6.34 2.36
C LYS A 150 9.06 -5.55 2.98
N LEU A 151 9.09 -5.47 4.32
CA LEU A 151 10.09 -4.72 5.07
C LEU A 151 10.72 -5.62 6.12
N ASP A 152 12.01 -5.90 5.99
CA ASP A 152 12.72 -6.86 6.85
C ASP A 152 11.96 -8.21 6.88
N ASN A 153 11.59 -8.67 8.08
CA ASN A 153 10.81 -9.89 8.27
C ASN A 153 9.29 -9.66 8.32
N LYS A 154 8.82 -8.45 8.01
CA LYS A 154 7.40 -8.08 8.06
C LYS A 154 6.82 -7.97 6.66
N LEU A 155 5.58 -8.42 6.52
CA LEU A 155 4.76 -8.16 5.35
C LEU A 155 3.63 -7.22 5.77
N LEU A 156 3.76 -5.95 5.40
CA LEU A 156 2.86 -4.89 5.84
C LEU A 156 1.81 -4.61 4.76
N LEU A 157 0.53 -4.72 5.14
CA LEU A 157 -0.61 -4.40 4.29
C LEU A 157 -1.25 -3.09 4.77
N PHE A 158 -1.59 -2.20 3.85
CA PHE A 158 -2.14 -0.88 4.12
C PHE A 158 -3.57 -0.77 3.60
N SER A 159 -4.50 -0.33 4.44
CA SER A 159 -5.89 -0.17 4.05
C SER A 159 -6.12 1.06 3.17
N LYS A 160 -7.10 0.92 2.28
CA LYS A 160 -7.77 2.02 1.60
C LYS A 160 -9.09 2.30 2.30
N SER A 161 -9.04 3.12 3.34
CA SER A 161 -10.18 3.37 4.21
C SER A 161 -11.10 4.45 3.66
N TRP A 162 -12.16 4.04 2.99
CA TRP A 162 -13.11 4.92 2.33
C TRP A 162 -13.93 5.78 3.28
N ARG A 163 -14.28 5.24 4.46
CA ARG A 163 -15.18 5.90 5.41
C ARG A 163 -14.45 6.88 6.31
N THR A 164 -13.32 6.46 6.88
CA THR A 164 -12.60 7.26 7.88
C THR A 164 -11.45 8.05 7.31
N GLY A 165 -10.89 7.63 6.17
CA GLY A 165 -9.64 8.17 5.64
C GLY A 165 -8.41 7.82 6.48
N ILE A 166 -8.57 7.00 7.53
CA ILE A 166 -7.47 6.51 8.38
C ILE A 166 -6.86 5.27 7.71
N THR A 167 -5.60 5.34 7.32
CA THR A 167 -4.91 4.17 6.77
C THR A 167 -4.47 3.26 7.90
N HIS A 168 -5.06 2.09 8.00
CA HIS A 168 -4.67 1.03 8.93
C HIS A 168 -3.51 0.22 8.36
N ILE A 169 -2.59 -0.18 9.23
CA ILE A 169 -1.43 -1.01 8.87
C ILE A 169 -1.57 -2.35 9.58
N TYR A 170 -1.50 -3.42 8.80
CA TYR A 170 -1.60 -4.79 9.26
C TYR A 170 -0.27 -5.49 9.08
N ASP A 171 0.17 -6.26 10.08
CA ASP A 171 1.34 -7.15 9.98
C ASP A 171 0.85 -8.55 9.65
N VAL A 172 1.18 -9.03 8.45
CA VAL A 172 0.73 -10.33 7.94
C VAL A 172 1.74 -11.40 8.29
N ASN A 173 1.34 -12.39 9.07
CA ASN A 173 2.18 -13.54 9.40
C ASN A 173 2.26 -14.52 8.22
N GLU A 174 3.39 -14.59 7.55
CA GLU A 174 3.60 -15.44 6.38
C GLU A 174 3.52 -16.95 6.68
N ALA A 175 3.68 -17.35 7.93
CA ALA A 175 3.60 -18.75 8.35
C ALA A 175 2.17 -19.23 8.64
N GLU A 176 1.21 -18.32 8.75
CA GLU A 176 -0.17 -18.62 9.12
C GLU A 176 -1.08 -18.53 7.88
N PRO A 177 -1.56 -19.67 7.35
CA PRO A 177 -2.29 -19.70 6.07
C PRO A 177 -3.70 -19.11 6.15
N LEU A 178 -4.26 -18.93 7.36
CA LEU A 178 -5.55 -18.29 7.60
C LEU A 178 -5.47 -17.47 8.87
N GLN A 179 -5.67 -16.14 8.78
CA GLN A 179 -5.57 -15.26 9.92
C GLN A 179 -6.59 -14.13 9.89
N THR A 180 -6.90 -13.60 11.06
CA THR A 180 -7.73 -12.41 11.22
C THR A 180 -6.83 -11.23 11.60
N LEU A 181 -6.82 -10.21 10.76
CA LEU A 181 -5.99 -9.03 10.91
C LEU A 181 -6.69 -7.99 11.79
N SER A 182 -5.96 -7.49 12.78
CA SER A 182 -6.28 -6.25 13.48
C SER A 182 -5.19 -5.22 13.18
N PRO A 183 -5.51 -3.93 13.04
CA PRO A 183 -4.49 -2.92 12.83
C PRO A 183 -3.50 -2.89 14.01
N PHE A 184 -2.20 -2.91 13.73
CA PHE A 184 -1.19 -2.68 14.78
C PHE A 184 -0.71 -1.23 14.81
N ALA A 185 -0.92 -0.49 13.71
CA ALA A 185 -0.66 0.94 13.59
C ALA A 185 -1.66 1.59 12.63
N SER A 186 -1.72 2.90 12.62
CA SER A 186 -2.57 3.68 11.72
C SER A 186 -1.94 5.01 11.38
N ILE A 187 -2.17 5.48 10.15
CA ILE A 187 -1.75 6.80 9.68
C ILE A 187 -3.00 7.66 9.50
N GLU A 188 -3.00 8.82 10.16
CA GLU A 188 -4.07 9.81 10.09
C GLU A 188 -3.60 11.07 9.35
N GLY A 189 -4.54 11.87 8.85
CA GLY A 189 -4.26 13.18 8.26
C GLY A 189 -3.70 13.14 6.85
N LEU A 190 -3.72 11.98 6.17
CA LEU A 190 -3.43 11.92 4.74
C LEU A 190 -4.52 12.67 3.94
N PRO A 191 -4.17 13.27 2.78
CA PRO A 191 -5.13 14.07 1.99
C PRO A 191 -6.28 13.26 1.40
N GLY A 192 -6.14 11.94 1.29
CA GLY A 192 -7.11 11.04 0.67
C GLY A 192 -6.81 9.57 0.98
N VAL A 193 -7.33 8.68 0.16
CA VAL A 193 -7.13 7.23 0.31
C VAL A 193 -5.79 6.79 -0.26
N VAL A 194 -5.15 5.81 0.38
CA VAL A 194 -3.85 5.25 -0.03
C VAL A 194 -4.06 4.18 -1.10
N THR A 195 -3.23 4.23 -2.15
CA THR A 195 -3.24 3.28 -3.27
C THR A 195 -1.86 2.72 -3.62
N GLY A 196 -0.81 3.19 -2.95
CA GLY A 196 0.52 2.64 -3.12
C GLY A 196 1.43 3.05 -1.98
N VAL A 197 2.29 2.15 -1.56
CA VAL A 197 3.30 2.37 -0.52
C VAL A 197 4.59 1.66 -0.90
N ASP A 198 5.71 2.33 -0.70
CA ASP A 198 7.04 1.73 -0.76
C ASP A 198 7.89 2.25 0.40
N PHE A 199 9.02 1.59 0.66
CA PHE A 199 9.91 1.95 1.75
C PHE A 199 11.27 2.43 1.24
N ASP A 200 11.60 3.68 1.55
CA ASP A 200 12.91 4.28 1.31
C ASP A 200 13.87 3.88 2.44
N GLU A 201 14.69 2.86 2.19
CA GLU A 201 15.65 2.35 3.17
C GLU A 201 16.72 3.38 3.55
N LEU A 202 17.11 4.25 2.62
CA LEU A 202 18.15 5.27 2.87
C LEU A 202 17.65 6.33 3.84
N GLN A 203 16.38 6.71 3.72
CA GLN A 203 15.76 7.76 4.53
C GLN A 203 14.94 7.19 5.70
N GLN A 204 14.81 5.87 5.81
CA GLN A 204 14.02 5.17 6.84
C GLN A 204 12.58 5.70 6.93
N ARG A 205 11.90 5.75 5.80
CA ARG A 205 10.55 6.30 5.67
C ARG A 205 9.71 5.55 4.64
N PHE A 206 8.41 5.53 4.86
CA PHE A 206 7.45 5.13 3.84
C PHE A 206 7.19 6.28 2.87
N VAL A 207 7.14 5.95 1.60
CA VAL A 207 6.65 6.83 0.52
C VAL A 207 5.27 6.33 0.13
N ILE A 208 4.28 7.18 0.26
CA ILE A 208 2.87 6.81 0.14
C ILE A 208 2.27 7.61 -1.01
N THR A 209 1.58 6.92 -1.91
CA THR A 209 0.78 7.53 -2.96
C THR A 209 -0.69 7.27 -2.73
N GLY A 210 -1.52 8.14 -3.26
CA GLY A 210 -2.95 7.97 -3.19
C GLY A 210 -3.69 9.10 -3.91
N TYR A 211 -4.99 9.13 -3.74
CA TYR A 211 -5.81 10.16 -4.33
C TYR A 211 -6.95 10.62 -3.41
N LYS A 212 -7.41 11.83 -3.66
CA LYS A 212 -8.65 12.40 -3.15
C LYS A 212 -9.60 12.60 -4.32
N SER A 213 -10.83 12.17 -4.19
CA SER A 213 -11.90 12.51 -5.12
C SER A 213 -12.77 13.62 -4.56
N ASP A 214 -13.30 14.46 -5.42
CA ASP A 214 -14.34 15.44 -5.08
C ASP A 214 -15.74 14.91 -5.46
N PRO A 215 -16.82 15.55 -5.02
CA PRO A 215 -18.19 15.13 -5.35
C PRO A 215 -18.53 15.22 -6.86
N PHE A 216 -17.68 15.84 -7.65
CA PHE A 216 -17.85 15.99 -9.11
C PHE A 216 -17.07 14.91 -9.90
N GLY A 217 -16.37 14.00 -9.20
CA GLY A 217 -15.59 12.91 -9.81
C GLY A 217 -14.20 13.34 -10.29
N ASN A 218 -13.69 14.49 -9.87
CA ASN A 218 -12.30 14.86 -10.12
C ASN A 218 -11.38 14.17 -9.11
N PHE A 219 -10.22 13.73 -9.58
CA PHE A 219 -9.20 13.10 -8.76
C PHE A 219 -7.98 14.01 -8.64
N ALA A 220 -7.49 14.17 -7.42
CA ALA A 220 -6.22 14.82 -7.12
C ALA A 220 -5.30 13.80 -6.45
N THR A 221 -4.20 13.46 -7.10
CA THR A 221 -3.19 12.56 -6.54
C THR A 221 -2.33 13.27 -5.51
N PHE A 222 -1.80 12.51 -4.55
CA PHE A 222 -0.84 13.01 -3.59
C PHE A 222 0.33 12.05 -3.44
N LEU A 223 1.45 12.57 -2.93
CA LEU A 223 2.58 11.80 -2.43
C LEU A 223 2.88 12.30 -1.02
N ALA A 224 2.99 11.37 -0.08
CA ALA A 224 3.31 11.65 1.31
C ALA A 224 4.53 10.84 1.77
N GLN A 225 5.15 11.28 2.85
CA GLN A 225 6.28 10.59 3.47
C GLN A 225 6.00 10.44 4.97
N VAL A 226 6.18 9.23 5.49
CA VAL A 226 5.96 8.89 6.90
C VAL A 226 7.19 8.18 7.43
N SER A 227 7.77 8.68 8.53
CA SER A 227 8.96 8.08 9.14
C SER A 227 8.66 6.66 9.64
N LYS A 228 9.62 5.73 9.51
CA LYS A 228 9.56 4.39 10.11
C LYS A 228 9.38 4.45 11.64
N ALA A 229 9.88 5.49 12.29
CA ALA A 229 9.73 5.69 13.74
C ALA A 229 8.27 5.87 14.20
N PHE A 230 7.34 5.99 13.24
CA PHE A 230 5.90 6.04 13.48
C PHE A 230 5.29 4.65 13.74
N LEU A 231 5.97 3.57 13.33
CA LEU A 231 5.60 2.17 13.56
C LEU A 231 6.28 1.61 14.79
#